data_160562c951340cf718757f71be10c817
#
_entry.id   160562c951340cf718757f71be10c817
#
_cell.length_a   1.000
_cell.length_b   1.000
_cell.length_c   1.000
_cell.angle_alpha   90.00
_cell.angle_beta   90.00
_cell.angle_gamma   90.00
#
_symmetry.space_group_name_H-M   'P 1'
#
loop_
_entity.id
_entity.type
_entity.pdbx_description
1 polymer ?
#
loop_
_entity_poly.entity_id
_entity_poly.type
_entity_poly.pdbx_seq_one_letter_code
_entity_poly.pdbx_strand_id
1 'polypeptide(L)'
;MGILDLITRNFIRRARTLTPQSLVPFPGGFRGELMHDPARCTACETCAYVCSPAAIHFDKTQHGKVGWQYQMMQCTFCGRCVEFCPTHALSLEQRPAQPLHDLQLTEHFIEYRPCARCGEAIIALPLVVLEEKYGSPVPADILKLNQMCESCRKRVYAENLKRGFTGL
;
A
#
# COMPACT_ATOMS: atom_id res chain seq x y z
N MET A 1 -35.03 -21.43 23.78
CA MET A 1 -34.07 -22.51 23.43
C MET A 1 -33.72 -23.21 24.74
N GLY A 2 -34.08 -24.47 24.88
CA GLY A 2 -33.82 -25.23 26.11
C GLY A 2 -32.38 -25.78 26.15
N ILE A 3 -31.87 -26.07 27.35
CA ILE A 3 -30.50 -26.59 27.59
C ILE A 3 -30.27 -27.91 26.83
N LEU A 4 -31.30 -28.74 26.68
CA LEU A 4 -31.29 -29.97 25.90
C LEU A 4 -31.04 -29.75 24.41
N ASP A 5 -31.59 -28.68 23.85
CA ASP A 5 -31.37 -28.32 22.44
C ASP A 5 -29.91 -27.87 22.17
N LEU A 6 -29.32 -27.19 23.14
CA LEU A 6 -27.90 -26.84 23.14
C LEU A 6 -26.98 -28.07 23.23
N ILE A 7 -27.32 -29.00 24.09
CA ILE A 7 -26.56 -30.26 24.28
C ILE A 7 -26.65 -31.13 23.02
N THR A 8 -27.83 -31.36 22.46
CA THR A 8 -28.00 -32.16 21.24
C THR A 8 -27.30 -31.53 20.05
N ARG A 9 -27.33 -30.21 19.87
CA ARG A 9 -26.58 -29.50 18.84
C ARG A 9 -25.06 -29.65 18.97
N ASN A 10 -24.56 -29.72 20.20
CA ASN A 10 -23.11 -29.89 20.44
C ASN A 10 -22.65 -31.34 20.15
N PHE A 11 -23.48 -32.35 20.44
CA PHE A 11 -23.14 -33.74 20.20
C PHE A 11 -23.28 -34.16 18.73
N ILE A 12 -24.23 -33.58 17.98
CA ILE A 12 -24.51 -33.97 16.59
C ILE A 12 -23.57 -33.26 15.59
N ARG A 13 -23.07 -32.06 15.89
CA ARG A 13 -22.20 -31.36 14.98
C ARG A 13 -20.72 -31.56 15.29
N ARG A 14 -20.00 -32.21 14.36
CA ARG A 14 -18.57 -32.54 14.49
C ARG A 14 -17.64 -31.34 14.59
N ALA A 15 -17.97 -30.18 14.01
CA ALA A 15 -17.19 -28.95 14.11
C ALA A 15 -18.10 -27.72 14.03
N ARG A 16 -17.81 -26.70 14.84
CA ARG A 16 -18.47 -25.37 14.80
C ARG A 16 -17.63 -24.29 14.14
N THR A 17 -16.41 -24.61 13.82
CA THR A 17 -15.49 -23.73 13.10
C THR A 17 -15.76 -23.87 11.60
N LEU A 18 -15.74 -22.75 10.90
CA LEU A 18 -15.78 -22.74 9.44
C LEU A 18 -14.54 -23.48 8.94
N THR A 19 -14.78 -24.49 8.07
CA THR A 19 -13.67 -25.11 7.35
C THR A 19 -13.30 -24.23 6.15
N PRO A 20 -12.05 -24.25 5.67
CA PRO A 20 -11.63 -23.48 4.48
C PRO A 20 -12.47 -23.78 3.23
N GLN A 21 -13.12 -24.96 3.20
CA GLN A 21 -13.99 -25.39 2.11
C GLN A 21 -15.45 -24.92 2.25
N SER A 22 -15.85 -24.39 3.40
CA SER A 22 -17.17 -23.80 3.55
C SER A 22 -17.17 -22.42 2.87
N LEU A 23 -17.49 -22.41 1.57
CA LEU A 23 -17.73 -21.21 0.77
C LEU A 23 -19.01 -20.50 1.25
N VAL A 24 -18.99 -19.98 2.45
CA VAL A 24 -20.04 -19.07 2.92
C VAL A 24 -19.68 -17.71 2.37
N PRO A 25 -20.56 -17.03 1.64
CA PRO A 25 -20.29 -15.66 1.22
C PRO A 25 -20.06 -14.81 2.46
N PHE A 26 -18.96 -14.02 2.45
CA PHE A 26 -18.65 -13.14 3.56
C PHE A 26 -19.73 -12.07 3.68
N PRO A 27 -20.11 -11.69 4.92
CA PRO A 27 -21.07 -10.61 5.12
C PRO A 27 -20.56 -9.31 4.52
N GLY A 28 -21.48 -8.46 4.02
CA GLY A 28 -21.14 -7.11 3.59
C GLY A 28 -20.42 -6.36 4.72
N GLY A 29 -19.28 -5.77 4.42
CA GLY A 29 -18.41 -5.12 5.41
C GLY A 29 -17.28 -6.00 5.95
N PHE A 30 -17.18 -7.27 5.56
CA PHE A 30 -15.97 -8.05 5.79
C PHE A 30 -14.81 -7.43 5.01
N ARG A 31 -13.76 -7.02 5.70
CA ARG A 31 -12.63 -6.29 5.10
C ARG A 31 -11.66 -7.19 4.33
N GLY A 32 -11.48 -8.42 4.79
CA GLY A 32 -10.64 -9.40 4.14
C GLY A 32 -9.14 -9.12 4.21
N GLU A 33 -8.40 -9.66 3.26
CA GLU A 33 -6.93 -9.62 3.23
C GLU A 33 -6.40 -8.31 2.64
N LEU A 34 -5.30 -7.80 3.21
CA LEU A 34 -4.61 -6.63 2.69
C LEU A 34 -3.79 -6.99 1.45
N MET A 35 -4.06 -6.28 0.38
CA MET A 35 -3.32 -6.37 -0.89
C MET A 35 -2.47 -5.12 -1.09
N HIS A 36 -1.29 -5.28 -1.67
CA HIS A 36 -0.38 -4.20 -2.03
C HIS A 36 -0.02 -4.26 -3.51
N ASP A 37 -0.23 -3.14 -4.20
CA ASP A 37 0.19 -2.94 -5.58
C ASP A 37 1.51 -2.13 -5.61
N PRO A 38 2.67 -2.80 -5.86
CA PRO A 38 3.95 -2.11 -5.92
C PRO A 38 4.05 -1.13 -7.09
N ALA A 39 3.25 -1.31 -8.16
CA ALA A 39 3.24 -0.39 -9.30
C ALA A 39 2.66 0.98 -8.97
N ARG A 40 1.87 1.09 -7.90
CA ARG A 40 1.29 2.34 -7.40
C ARG A 40 2.02 2.90 -6.19
N CYS A 41 2.89 2.10 -5.55
CA CYS A 41 3.54 2.45 -4.31
C CYS A 41 4.70 3.43 -4.50
N THR A 42 4.75 4.47 -3.66
CA THR A 42 5.81 5.48 -3.62
C THR A 42 6.74 5.33 -2.42
N ALA A 43 6.60 4.26 -1.65
CA ALA A 43 7.33 4.02 -0.40
C ALA A 43 7.30 5.24 0.57
N CYS A 44 6.17 5.95 0.64
CA CYS A 44 6.00 7.12 1.51
C CYS A 44 5.88 6.79 2.99
N GLU A 45 5.84 5.50 3.36
CA GLU A 45 5.78 4.96 4.73
C GLU A 45 4.52 5.34 5.53
N THR A 46 3.57 6.06 4.95
CA THR A 46 2.32 6.45 5.64
C THR A 46 1.57 5.24 6.19
N CYS A 47 1.51 4.14 5.43
CA CYS A 47 0.84 2.90 5.86
C CYS A 47 1.52 2.25 7.07
N ALA A 48 2.84 2.31 7.19
CA ALA A 48 3.57 1.83 8.36
C ALA A 48 3.35 2.76 9.57
N TYR A 49 3.34 4.07 9.35
CA TYR A 49 3.13 5.07 10.40
C TYR A 49 1.73 4.96 11.04
N VAL A 50 0.68 4.71 10.24
CA VAL A 50 -0.69 4.60 10.78
C VAL A 50 -1.03 3.20 11.31
N CYS A 51 -0.12 2.23 11.16
CA CYS A 51 -0.32 0.85 11.58
C CYS A 51 -0.02 0.68 13.07
N SER A 52 -1.03 0.77 13.93
CA SER A 52 -0.85 0.62 15.39
C SER A 52 -0.19 -0.70 15.81
N PRO A 53 -0.53 -1.89 15.23
CA PRO A 53 0.11 -3.14 15.57
C PRO A 53 1.47 -3.33 14.86
N ALA A 54 1.96 -2.34 14.12
CA ALA A 54 3.21 -2.40 13.37
C ALA A 54 3.31 -3.63 12.43
N ALA A 55 2.19 -3.97 11.76
CA ALA A 55 2.16 -5.09 10.81
C ALA A 55 2.83 -4.76 9.47
N ILE A 56 3.12 -3.47 9.19
CA ILE A 56 3.75 -3.01 7.96
C ILE A 56 5.08 -2.35 8.29
N HIS A 57 6.14 -2.78 7.61
CA HIS A 57 7.49 -2.25 7.75
C HIS A 57 8.10 -1.92 6.41
N PHE A 58 9.15 -1.09 6.42
CA PHE A 58 9.97 -0.80 5.25
C PHE A 58 11.42 -1.19 5.50
N ASP A 59 11.94 -2.09 4.67
CA ASP A 59 13.35 -2.47 4.68
C ASP A 59 14.14 -1.60 3.69
N LYS A 60 15.09 -0.82 4.22
CA LYS A 60 15.98 0.07 3.45
C LYS A 60 17.41 -0.47 3.36
N THR A 61 17.65 -1.69 3.80
CA THR A 61 19.00 -2.27 3.85
C THR A 61 19.50 -2.68 2.47
N GLN A 62 18.60 -2.86 1.50
CA GLN A 62 18.94 -3.30 0.16
C GLN A 62 19.36 -2.11 -0.73
N HIS A 63 20.54 -2.24 -1.36
CA HIS A 63 21.01 -1.21 -2.29
C HIS A 63 20.08 -1.08 -3.51
N GLY A 64 19.70 0.16 -3.84
CA GLY A 64 18.92 0.47 -5.03
C GLY A 64 17.42 0.22 -4.94
N LYS A 65 16.91 -0.31 -3.85
CA LYS A 65 15.47 -0.56 -3.66
C LYS A 65 15.07 -0.49 -2.19
N VAL A 66 13.77 -0.30 -1.94
CA VAL A 66 13.16 -0.38 -0.62
C VAL A 66 12.12 -1.49 -0.61
N GLY A 67 12.17 -2.35 0.39
CA GLY A 67 11.22 -3.44 0.61
C GLY A 67 10.02 -2.95 1.42
N TRP A 68 8.82 -3.11 0.90
CA TRP A 68 7.58 -3.03 1.67
C TRP A 68 7.28 -4.42 2.23
N GLN A 69 7.13 -4.55 3.54
CA GLN A 69 6.95 -5.80 4.23
C GLN A 69 5.64 -5.79 5.02
N TYR A 70 4.88 -6.88 4.95
CA TYR A 70 3.62 -7.04 5.66
C TYR A 70 3.54 -8.37 6.39
N GLN A 71 3.28 -8.30 7.70
CA GLN A 71 3.06 -9.46 8.57
C GLN A 71 1.57 -9.59 8.91
N MET A 72 0.89 -10.50 8.22
CA MET A 72 -0.54 -10.70 8.41
C MET A 72 -0.92 -11.10 9.84
N MET A 73 -0.06 -11.85 10.55
CA MET A 73 -0.29 -12.27 11.94
C MET A 73 -0.40 -11.12 12.93
N GLN A 74 0.21 -9.98 12.63
CA GLN A 74 0.13 -8.78 13.47
C GLN A 74 -1.04 -7.87 13.06
N CYS A 75 -1.66 -8.13 11.91
CA CYS A 75 -2.67 -7.25 11.35
C CYS A 75 -4.02 -7.40 12.07
N THR A 76 -4.63 -6.28 12.46
CA THR A 76 -5.98 -6.23 13.02
C THR A 76 -7.07 -5.98 11.98
N PHE A 77 -6.72 -5.93 10.71
CA PHE A 77 -7.63 -5.69 9.57
C PHE A 77 -8.47 -4.40 9.73
N CYS A 78 -7.92 -3.39 10.38
CA CYS A 78 -8.63 -2.13 10.65
C CYS A 78 -8.84 -1.25 9.41
N GLY A 79 -8.08 -1.44 8.33
CA GLY A 79 -8.20 -0.73 7.05
C GLY A 79 -7.56 0.67 7.02
N ARG A 80 -6.97 1.16 8.13
CA ARG A 80 -6.37 2.51 8.16
C ARG A 80 -5.28 2.73 7.11
N CYS A 81 -4.44 1.72 6.87
CA CYS A 81 -3.39 1.80 5.86
C CYS A 81 -3.95 2.00 4.44
N VAL A 82 -5.13 1.45 4.15
CA VAL A 82 -5.83 1.64 2.87
C VAL A 82 -6.41 3.04 2.77
N GLU A 83 -7.08 3.50 3.84
CA GLU A 83 -7.71 4.83 3.90
C GLU A 83 -6.68 5.96 3.74
N PHE A 84 -5.51 5.83 4.38
CA PHE A 84 -4.47 6.86 4.35
C PHE A 84 -3.44 6.70 3.23
N CYS A 85 -3.58 5.73 2.33
CA CYS A 85 -2.66 5.55 1.21
C CYS A 85 -2.88 6.65 0.15
N PRO A 86 -1.92 7.56 -0.07
CA PRO A 86 -2.12 8.69 -0.98
C PRO A 86 -2.15 8.30 -2.46
N THR A 87 -1.71 7.08 -2.80
CA THR A 87 -1.66 6.57 -4.17
C THR A 87 -2.60 5.39 -4.40
N HIS A 88 -3.41 5.04 -3.39
CA HIS A 88 -4.30 3.87 -3.43
C HIS A 88 -3.58 2.57 -3.83
N ALA A 89 -2.31 2.44 -3.38
CA ALA A 89 -1.52 1.24 -3.58
C ALA A 89 -1.94 0.07 -2.69
N LEU A 90 -2.83 0.31 -1.72
CA LEU A 90 -3.35 -0.69 -0.80
C LEU A 90 -4.84 -0.86 -0.98
N SER A 91 -5.31 -2.10 -0.95
CA SER A 91 -6.72 -2.47 -1.01
C SER A 91 -7.00 -3.63 -0.07
N LEU A 92 -8.28 -3.88 0.21
CA LEU A 92 -8.75 -5.04 0.96
C LEU A 92 -9.57 -5.92 0.03
N GLU A 93 -9.19 -7.19 -0.08
CA GLU A 93 -9.94 -8.18 -0.86
C GLU A 93 -10.76 -9.06 0.07
N GLN A 94 -12.04 -9.27 -0.31
CA GLN A 94 -12.96 -10.12 0.43
C GLN A 94 -12.66 -11.61 0.18
N ARG A 95 -11.52 -12.07 0.65
CA ARG A 95 -11.15 -13.47 0.65
C ARG A 95 -10.75 -13.93 2.05
N PRO A 96 -10.91 -15.24 2.36
CA PRO A 96 -10.49 -15.75 3.65
C PRO A 96 -8.98 -15.56 3.83
N ALA A 97 -8.56 -15.37 5.08
CA ALA A 97 -7.15 -15.42 5.42
C ALA A 97 -6.57 -16.79 4.99
N GLN A 98 -5.35 -16.74 4.47
CA GLN A 98 -4.62 -17.96 4.08
C GLN A 98 -4.40 -18.89 5.29
N PRO A 99 -4.27 -20.20 5.08
CA PRO A 99 -3.93 -21.13 6.16
C PRO A 99 -2.64 -20.73 6.89
N LEU A 100 -2.57 -21.05 8.18
CA LEU A 100 -1.47 -20.64 9.07
C LEU A 100 -0.05 -20.98 8.56
N HIS A 101 0.10 -22.05 7.79
CA HIS A 101 1.39 -22.47 7.25
C HIS A 101 1.87 -21.60 6.07
N ASP A 102 0.97 -20.82 5.46
CA ASP A 102 1.30 -19.89 4.38
C ASP A 102 1.42 -18.44 4.87
N LEU A 103 1.38 -18.22 6.20
CA LEU A 103 1.52 -16.91 6.83
C LEU A 103 2.97 -16.41 6.75
N GLN A 104 3.44 -16.28 5.55
CA GLN A 104 4.76 -15.72 5.28
C GLN A 104 4.69 -14.20 5.28
N LEU A 105 5.84 -13.61 5.58
CA LEU A 105 6.07 -12.21 5.34
C LEU A 105 5.85 -11.91 3.85
N THR A 106 4.86 -11.07 3.53
CA THR A 106 4.69 -10.58 2.17
C THR A 106 5.66 -9.44 1.94
N GLU A 107 6.47 -9.54 0.91
CA GLU A 107 7.47 -8.53 0.59
C GLU A 107 7.37 -8.10 -0.87
N HIS A 108 7.35 -6.79 -1.11
CA HIS A 108 7.40 -6.18 -2.43
C HIS A 108 8.49 -5.10 -2.47
N PHE A 109 9.19 -5.00 -3.58
CA PHE A 109 10.29 -4.06 -3.74
C PHE A 109 9.90 -2.88 -4.63
N ILE A 110 10.29 -1.68 -4.21
CA ILE A 110 10.16 -0.44 -4.96
C ILE A 110 11.57 0.06 -5.27
N GLU A 111 11.88 0.27 -6.55
CA GLU A 111 13.21 0.66 -7.01
C GLU A 111 13.44 2.17 -6.92
N TYR A 112 14.64 2.54 -6.48
CA TYR A 112 15.12 3.91 -6.61
C TYR A 112 15.53 4.22 -8.04
N ARG A 113 15.32 5.45 -8.47
CA ARG A 113 15.79 5.98 -9.74
C ARG A 113 16.72 7.17 -9.50
N PRO A 114 17.74 7.38 -10.33
CA PRO A 114 18.58 8.56 -10.19
C PRO A 114 17.81 9.83 -10.57
N CYS A 115 17.98 10.88 -9.80
CA CYS A 115 17.48 12.21 -10.14
C CYS A 115 18.11 12.68 -11.46
N ALA A 116 17.30 13.17 -12.39
CA ALA A 116 17.74 13.61 -13.72
C ALA A 116 18.73 14.80 -13.68
N ARG A 117 18.83 15.53 -12.55
CA ARG A 117 19.70 16.70 -12.44
C ARG A 117 20.96 16.47 -11.58
N CYS A 118 20.86 15.75 -10.49
CA CYS A 118 21.97 15.57 -9.54
C CYS A 118 22.37 14.11 -9.27
N GLY A 119 21.63 13.13 -9.82
CA GLY A 119 21.93 11.72 -9.63
C GLY A 119 21.48 11.12 -8.28
N GLU A 120 20.94 11.92 -7.36
CA GLU A 120 20.43 11.45 -6.06
C GLU A 120 19.36 10.39 -6.25
N ALA A 121 19.40 9.32 -5.44
CA ALA A 121 18.42 8.26 -5.49
C ALA A 121 17.03 8.74 -5.04
N ILE A 122 16.02 8.61 -5.89
CA ILE A 122 14.64 9.04 -5.63
C ILE A 122 13.66 7.93 -5.96
N ILE A 123 12.49 7.98 -5.34
CA ILE A 123 11.32 7.22 -5.78
C ILE A 123 10.39 8.20 -6.52
N ALA A 124 10.26 8.01 -7.82
CA ALA A 124 9.36 8.81 -8.64
C ALA A 124 7.90 8.35 -8.47
N LEU A 125 6.94 9.27 -8.62
CA LEU A 125 5.53 8.89 -8.67
C LEU A 125 5.28 7.98 -9.87
N PRO A 126 4.55 6.86 -9.70
CA PRO A 126 4.16 5.99 -10.80
C PRO A 126 3.32 6.73 -11.85
N LEU A 127 3.47 6.35 -13.12
CA LEU A 127 2.77 7.00 -14.24
C LEU A 127 1.24 6.93 -14.05
N VAL A 128 0.73 5.79 -13.62
CA VAL A 128 -0.72 5.59 -13.34
C VAL A 128 -1.25 6.64 -12.36
N VAL A 129 -0.50 6.95 -11.29
CA VAL A 129 -0.88 7.96 -10.30
C VAL A 129 -0.81 9.38 -10.88
N LEU A 130 0.16 9.62 -11.77
CA LEU A 130 0.25 10.91 -12.47
C LEU A 130 -0.90 11.11 -13.45
N GLU A 131 -1.28 10.08 -14.20
CA GLU A 131 -2.41 10.13 -15.15
C GLU A 131 -3.74 10.36 -14.43
N GLU A 132 -3.96 9.71 -13.30
CA GLU A 132 -5.15 9.94 -12.47
C GLU A 132 -5.24 11.38 -11.96
N LYS A 133 -4.08 11.98 -11.64
CA LYS A 133 -4.03 13.32 -11.04
C LYS A 133 -4.02 14.46 -12.07
N TYR A 134 -3.34 14.28 -13.20
CA TYR A 134 -3.09 15.33 -14.17
C TYR A 134 -3.75 15.07 -15.54
N GLY A 135 -4.39 13.91 -15.70
CA GLY A 135 -4.99 13.47 -16.97
C GLY A 135 -4.00 12.73 -17.88
N SER A 136 -4.53 12.10 -18.92
CA SER A 136 -3.73 11.40 -19.94
C SER A 136 -3.90 12.12 -21.30
N PRO A 137 -2.78 12.51 -21.99
CA PRO A 137 -1.39 12.31 -21.56
C PRO A 137 -0.95 13.28 -20.47
N VAL A 138 -0.03 12.83 -19.59
CA VAL A 138 0.55 13.67 -18.53
C VAL A 138 1.38 14.80 -19.15
N PRO A 139 1.23 16.07 -18.71
CA PRO A 139 2.01 17.19 -19.20
C PRO A 139 3.52 16.97 -19.07
N ALA A 140 4.28 17.38 -20.11
CA ALA A 140 5.72 17.10 -20.19
C ALA A 140 6.55 17.78 -19.08
N ASP A 141 6.11 18.92 -18.57
CA ASP A 141 6.70 19.62 -17.43
C ASP A 141 6.55 18.84 -16.14
N ILE A 142 5.38 18.22 -15.90
CA ILE A 142 5.11 17.35 -14.75
C ILE A 142 6.01 16.10 -14.81
N LEU A 143 6.13 15.47 -15.98
CA LEU A 143 7.02 14.32 -16.17
C LEU A 143 8.49 14.68 -15.86
N LYS A 144 8.96 15.84 -16.31
CA LYS A 144 10.32 16.33 -16.00
C LYS A 144 10.52 16.56 -14.50
N LEU A 145 9.55 17.19 -13.83
CA LEU A 145 9.61 17.41 -12.39
C LEU A 145 9.56 16.09 -11.60
N ASN A 146 8.82 15.09 -12.06
CA ASN A 146 8.74 13.79 -11.43
C ASN A 146 10.06 13.01 -11.44
N GLN A 147 10.96 13.32 -12.39
CA GLN A 147 12.30 12.72 -12.48
C GLN A 147 13.36 13.45 -11.63
N MET A 148 12.98 14.44 -10.83
CA MET A 148 13.90 15.24 -10.02
C MET A 148 13.66 15.02 -8.53
N CYS A 149 14.72 15.06 -7.72
CA CYS A 149 14.63 15.11 -6.27
C CYS A 149 14.01 16.44 -5.80
N GLU A 150 13.57 16.48 -4.55
CA GLU A 150 12.88 17.63 -3.98
C GLU A 150 13.73 18.92 -4.07
N SER A 151 15.02 18.83 -3.74
CA SER A 151 15.94 19.96 -3.81
C SER A 151 16.12 20.49 -5.24
N CYS A 152 16.19 19.62 -6.24
CA CYS A 152 16.27 20.02 -7.63
C CYS A 152 14.95 20.63 -8.14
N ARG A 153 13.80 20.11 -7.73
CA ARG A 153 12.47 20.71 -8.04
C ARG A 153 12.35 22.12 -7.46
N LYS A 154 12.74 22.33 -6.21
CA LYS A 154 12.74 23.65 -5.57
C LYS A 154 13.64 24.65 -6.30
N ARG A 155 14.82 24.22 -6.79
CA ARG A 155 15.71 25.08 -7.58
C ARG A 155 15.09 25.49 -8.91
N VAL A 156 14.50 24.55 -9.66
CA VAL A 156 13.80 24.83 -10.91
C VAL A 156 12.65 25.82 -10.70
N TYR A 157 11.89 25.64 -9.64
CA TYR A 157 10.81 26.56 -9.28
C TYR A 157 11.33 27.97 -8.99
N ALA A 158 12.39 28.08 -8.18
CA ALA A 158 13.03 29.37 -7.86
C ALA A 158 13.63 30.06 -9.11
N GLU A 159 14.24 29.31 -10.02
CA GLU A 159 14.77 29.82 -11.30
C GLU A 159 13.64 30.38 -12.19
N ASN A 160 12.51 29.69 -12.25
CA ASN A 160 11.33 30.14 -13.03
C ASN A 160 10.70 31.40 -12.41
N LEU A 161 10.60 31.49 -11.09
CA LEU A 161 10.13 32.71 -10.41
C LEU A 161 11.02 33.91 -10.74
N LYS A 162 12.35 33.76 -10.67
CA LYS A 162 13.28 34.84 -11.00
C LYS A 162 13.10 35.32 -12.44
N ARG A 163 12.92 34.41 -13.40
CA ARG A 163 12.67 34.78 -14.81
C ARG A 163 11.36 35.53 -14.98
N GLY A 164 10.30 35.16 -14.25
CA GLY A 164 9.03 35.88 -14.27
C GLY A 164 9.12 37.30 -13.69
N PHE A 165 10.01 37.55 -12.72
CA PHE A 165 10.24 38.89 -12.14
C PHE A 165 11.19 39.77 -12.97
N THR A 166 12.07 39.17 -13.79
CA THR A 166 13.01 39.93 -14.65
C THR A 166 12.47 40.23 -16.05
N GLY A 167 11.27 39.80 -16.36
CA GLY A 167 10.58 40.01 -17.63
C GLY A 167 9.53 41.14 -17.61
N LEU A 168 9.54 42.02 -16.60
CA LEU A 168 8.71 43.24 -16.51
C LEU A 168 9.54 44.45 -16.89
#